data_2d411a0e5eb6aafef126490dc560a7ca
#
_entry.id   2d411a0e5eb6aafef126490dc560a7ca
#
_cell.length_a   1.000
_cell.length_b   1.000
_cell.length_c   1.000
_cell.angle_alpha   90.00
_cell.angle_beta   90.00
_cell.angle_gamma   90.00
#
_symmetry.space_group_name_H-M   'P 1'
#
loop_
_entity.id
_entity.type
_entity.pdbx_description
1 polymer ?
#
loop_
_entity_poly.entity_id
_entity_poly.type
_entity_poly.pdbx_seq_one_letter_code
_entity_poly.pdbx_strand_id
1 'polypeptide(L)'
;VDKSKVLLTLIGILAGFILGFLFANSQNRKEIDNLQNEIQRLKNSSTGQTDSTNQHTAELTLEEIRGAIAKADQNPNDIELQRNVGVSLYKYAMSQRDTRYLNDIARLLKRVANVSDKDYDLTVMLGNLFFDIAQKDEDPKLFLEARQWYQKALAMKPDDVNVRTDLGLTYFFANPPDVEKAIAEYRKSLAVNPKHELTLQNLIQALIFVKKFDEAQKRIEELRSVNSSNAALPELEKQLAQAKK
;
A
#
# COMPACT_ATOMS: atom_id res chain seq x y z
N VAL A 1 -22.03 27.08 3.44
CA VAL A 1 -21.46 25.83 3.95
C VAL A 1 -20.22 26.16 4.76
N ASP A 2 -20.23 25.86 6.05
CA ASP A 2 -19.15 26.18 6.98
C ASP A 2 -17.88 25.41 6.59
N LYS A 3 -16.89 26.13 6.10
CA LYS A 3 -15.61 25.57 5.61
C LYS A 3 -14.87 24.77 6.70
N SER A 4 -15.10 25.11 7.96
CA SER A 4 -14.49 24.41 9.11
C SER A 4 -15.09 23.00 9.31
N LYS A 5 -16.39 22.84 9.08
CA LYS A 5 -17.07 21.53 9.17
C LYS A 5 -16.67 20.61 8.02
N VAL A 6 -16.51 21.15 6.81
CA VAL A 6 -16.01 20.40 5.65
C VAL A 6 -14.57 19.93 5.87
N LEU A 7 -13.72 20.80 6.45
CA LEU A 7 -12.34 20.47 6.77
C LEU A 7 -12.25 19.39 7.86
N LEU A 8 -13.05 19.45 8.91
CA LEU A 8 -13.10 18.44 9.98
C LEU A 8 -13.61 17.08 9.46
N THR A 9 -14.59 17.09 8.55
CA THR A 9 -15.08 15.86 7.91
C THR A 9 -14.01 15.25 7.01
N LEU A 10 -13.27 16.06 6.24
CA LEU A 10 -12.14 15.63 5.43
C LEU A 10 -11.01 15.04 6.27
N ILE A 11 -10.67 15.67 7.40
CA ILE A 11 -9.64 15.16 8.34
C ILE A 11 -10.06 13.82 8.95
N GLY A 12 -11.33 13.67 9.34
CA GLY A 12 -11.86 12.42 9.89
C GLY A 12 -11.86 11.27 8.87
N ILE A 13 -12.19 11.57 7.61
CA ILE A 13 -12.16 10.62 6.50
C ILE A 13 -10.71 10.23 6.17
N LEU A 14 -9.79 11.21 6.14
CA LEU A 14 -8.35 10.95 5.92
C LEU A 14 -7.76 10.05 7.01
N ALA A 15 -8.10 10.30 8.28
CA ALA A 15 -7.65 9.47 9.39
C ALA A 15 -8.19 8.03 9.29
N GLY A 16 -9.43 7.83 8.85
CA GLY A 16 -10.01 6.51 8.61
C GLY A 16 -9.31 5.75 7.48
N PHE A 17 -8.94 6.45 6.39
CA PHE A 17 -8.18 5.87 5.29
C PHE A 17 -6.76 5.48 5.72
N ILE A 18 -6.07 6.32 6.50
CA ILE A 18 -4.74 6.03 7.03
C ILE A 18 -4.79 4.77 7.91
N LEU A 19 -5.79 4.63 8.78
CA LEU A 19 -5.97 3.45 9.62
C LEU A 19 -6.30 2.20 8.80
N GLY A 20 -7.17 2.30 7.78
CA GLY A 20 -7.49 1.21 6.86
C GLY A 20 -6.28 0.74 6.05
N PHE A 21 -5.48 1.68 5.54
CA PHE A 21 -4.24 1.42 4.81
C PHE A 21 -3.18 0.76 5.70
N LEU A 22 -3.00 1.25 6.93
CA LEU A 22 -2.07 0.65 7.89
C LEU A 22 -2.47 -0.79 8.25
N PHE A 23 -3.76 -1.09 8.30
CA PHE A 23 -4.25 -2.44 8.57
C PHE A 23 -4.07 -3.39 7.38
N ALA A 24 -4.31 -2.93 6.16
CA ALA A 24 -4.10 -3.71 4.93
C ALA A 24 -2.61 -4.02 4.70
N ASN A 25 -1.76 -3.04 4.91
CA ASN A 25 -0.30 -3.23 4.87
C ASN A 25 0.17 -4.21 5.97
N SER A 26 -0.55 -4.33 7.08
CA SER A 26 -0.34 -5.33 8.13
C SER A 26 -0.70 -6.76 7.70
N GLN A 27 -1.70 -6.96 6.82
CA GLN A 27 -2.05 -8.28 6.27
C GLN A 27 -0.99 -8.75 5.25
N ASN A 28 -0.56 -7.86 4.35
CA ASN A 28 0.57 -8.12 3.45
C ASN A 28 1.88 -8.40 4.22
N ARG A 29 2.05 -7.85 5.42
CA ARG A 29 3.20 -8.16 6.30
C ARG A 29 3.23 -9.60 6.75
N LYS A 30 2.10 -10.21 7.13
CA LYS A 30 2.08 -11.62 7.55
C LYS A 30 2.50 -12.55 6.40
N GLU A 31 2.16 -12.21 5.17
CA GLU A 31 2.57 -12.96 3.99
C GLU A 31 4.06 -12.75 3.68
N ILE A 32 4.56 -11.52 3.83
CA ILE A 32 5.98 -11.18 3.74
C ILE A 32 6.80 -11.84 4.84
N ASP A 33 6.31 -11.84 6.08
CA ASP A 33 6.96 -12.51 7.22
C ASP A 33 7.02 -14.04 7.02
N ASN A 34 5.95 -14.63 6.47
CA ASN A 34 5.93 -16.05 6.12
C ASN A 34 6.96 -16.39 5.02
N LEU A 35 7.04 -15.57 3.97
CA LEU A 35 8.03 -15.73 2.90
C LEU A 35 9.46 -15.52 3.40
N GLN A 36 9.70 -14.59 4.32
CA GLN A 36 11.00 -14.38 4.94
C GLN A 36 11.42 -15.58 5.78
N ASN A 37 10.49 -16.16 6.55
CA ASN A 37 10.74 -17.37 7.33
C ASN A 37 11.03 -18.57 6.43
N GLU A 38 10.40 -18.67 5.28
CA GLU A 38 10.64 -19.72 4.29
C GLU A 38 12.00 -19.58 3.59
N ILE A 39 12.37 -18.35 3.21
CA ILE A 39 13.70 -18.02 2.68
C ILE A 39 14.79 -18.30 3.71
N GLN A 40 14.56 -17.99 4.98
CA GLN A 40 15.51 -18.28 6.06
C GLN A 40 15.64 -19.80 6.30
N ARG A 41 14.55 -20.56 6.23
CA ARG A 41 14.58 -22.02 6.29
C ARG A 41 15.37 -22.64 5.13
N LEU A 42 15.19 -22.13 3.91
CA LEU A 42 15.90 -22.59 2.73
C LEU A 42 17.40 -22.25 2.79
N LYS A 43 17.77 -21.09 3.35
CA LYS A 43 19.19 -20.73 3.59
C LYS A 43 19.82 -21.60 4.66
N ASN A 44 19.11 -21.90 5.75
CA ASN A 44 19.63 -22.73 6.83
C ASN A 44 19.71 -24.22 6.47
N SER A 45 18.99 -24.67 5.43
CA SER A 45 19.10 -26.02 4.91
C SER A 45 20.29 -26.23 3.96
N SER A 46 20.91 -25.15 3.46
CA SER A 46 22.06 -25.20 2.54
C SER A 46 23.42 -24.96 3.20
N THR A 47 23.45 -24.55 4.48
CA THR A 47 24.69 -24.39 5.26
C THR A 47 24.51 -25.06 6.63
N GLY A 48 25.01 -26.30 6.71
CA GLY A 48 25.14 -26.95 8.02
C GLY A 48 26.22 -26.24 8.84
N GLN A 49 25.81 -25.42 9.80
CA GLN A 49 26.53 -25.30 11.08
C GLN A 49 25.73 -24.40 12.06
N THR A 50 25.59 -24.89 13.25
CA THR A 50 25.01 -24.33 14.46
C THR A 50 25.71 -23.04 14.89
N ASP A 51 24.92 -21.98 15.19
CA ASP A 51 25.03 -21.34 16.49
C ASP A 51 23.76 -20.56 16.82
N SER A 52 23.19 -20.88 17.95
CA SER A 52 22.07 -20.21 18.58
C SER A 52 22.60 -18.99 19.32
N THR A 53 22.13 -17.78 18.96
CA THR A 53 21.77 -16.72 19.91
C THR A 53 21.34 -15.44 19.18
N ASN A 54 20.21 -14.87 19.63
CA ASN A 54 19.74 -13.51 19.38
C ASN A 54 19.38 -13.12 17.92
N GLN A 55 18.14 -13.46 17.52
CA GLN A 55 17.44 -12.68 16.48
C GLN A 55 17.02 -11.29 17.03
N HIS A 56 18.00 -10.42 17.23
CA HIS A 56 17.79 -9.00 17.01
C HIS A 56 17.89 -8.79 15.52
N THR A 57 16.81 -8.35 14.86
CA THR A 57 16.93 -7.69 13.55
C THR A 57 17.88 -6.52 13.78
N ALA A 58 19.13 -6.68 13.39
CA ALA A 58 20.15 -5.66 13.57
C ALA A 58 19.64 -4.39 12.87
N GLU A 59 19.38 -3.37 13.65
CA GLU A 59 18.95 -2.07 13.17
C GLU A 59 20.10 -1.52 12.31
N LEU A 60 19.80 -1.31 11.00
CA LEU A 60 20.79 -0.77 10.09
C LEU A 60 21.14 0.65 10.51
N THR A 61 22.42 0.94 10.61
CA THR A 61 22.88 2.30 10.90
C THR A 61 22.64 3.22 9.70
N LEU A 62 22.50 4.50 9.97
CA LEU A 62 22.40 5.54 8.93
C LEU A 62 23.56 5.49 7.92
N GLU A 63 24.76 5.16 8.38
CA GLU A 63 25.95 5.05 7.56
C GLU A 63 25.88 3.84 6.63
N GLU A 64 25.44 2.68 7.10
CA GLU A 64 25.25 1.48 6.30
C GLU A 64 24.20 1.70 5.19
N ILE A 65 23.07 2.34 5.53
CA ILE A 65 22.02 2.65 4.54
C ILE A 65 22.56 3.58 3.46
N ARG A 66 23.21 4.69 3.86
CA ARG A 66 23.80 5.65 2.92
C ARG A 66 24.91 5.04 2.09
N GLY A 67 25.74 4.20 2.69
CA GLY A 67 26.79 3.46 2.00
C GLY A 67 26.24 2.52 0.94
N ALA A 68 25.19 1.78 1.25
CA ALA A 68 24.52 0.89 0.29
C ALA A 68 23.92 1.66 -0.90
N ILE A 69 23.22 2.78 -0.63
CA ILE A 69 22.66 3.66 -1.67
C ILE A 69 23.79 4.23 -2.55
N ALA A 70 24.85 4.77 -1.94
CA ALA A 70 25.98 5.35 -2.66
C ALA A 70 26.69 4.30 -3.55
N LYS A 71 26.89 3.08 -3.04
CA LYS A 71 27.45 1.98 -3.81
C LYS A 71 26.59 1.62 -5.01
N ALA A 72 25.26 1.56 -4.84
CA ALA A 72 24.35 1.30 -5.95
C ALA A 72 24.39 2.45 -6.98
N ASP A 73 24.44 3.71 -6.55
CA ASP A 73 24.53 4.86 -7.45
C ASP A 73 25.82 4.95 -8.24
N GLN A 74 26.94 4.50 -7.68
CA GLN A 74 28.22 4.39 -8.38
C GLN A 74 28.21 3.27 -9.43
N ASN A 75 27.28 2.33 -9.35
CA ASN A 75 27.15 1.20 -10.25
C ASN A 75 25.75 1.13 -10.88
N PRO A 76 25.32 2.16 -11.64
CA PRO A 76 23.94 2.26 -12.12
C PRO A 76 23.52 1.16 -13.10
N ASN A 77 24.48 0.51 -13.75
CA ASN A 77 24.26 -0.58 -14.72
C ASN A 77 24.28 -1.97 -14.06
N ASP A 78 24.66 -2.08 -12.79
CA ASP A 78 24.56 -3.33 -12.03
C ASP A 78 23.11 -3.51 -11.55
N ILE A 79 22.30 -4.11 -12.39
CA ILE A 79 20.85 -4.27 -12.16
C ILE A 79 20.58 -5.18 -10.97
N GLU A 80 21.42 -6.17 -10.72
CA GLU A 80 21.29 -7.04 -9.55
C GLU A 80 21.55 -6.27 -8.26
N LEU A 81 22.62 -5.46 -8.21
CA LEU A 81 22.91 -4.58 -7.07
C LEU A 81 21.76 -3.58 -6.84
N GLN A 82 21.25 -2.93 -7.92
CA GLN A 82 20.11 -2.00 -7.82
C GLN A 82 18.89 -2.68 -7.19
N ARG A 83 18.56 -3.87 -7.65
CA ARG A 83 17.44 -4.66 -7.13
C ARG A 83 17.65 -5.05 -5.68
N ASN A 84 18.79 -5.64 -5.35
CA ASN A 84 19.07 -6.15 -4.01
C ASN A 84 19.06 -5.03 -2.98
N VAL A 85 19.70 -3.90 -3.25
CA VAL A 85 19.69 -2.73 -2.36
C VAL A 85 18.29 -2.13 -2.28
N GLY A 86 17.64 -1.87 -3.42
CA GLY A 86 16.32 -1.24 -3.45
C GLY A 86 15.24 -2.06 -2.72
N VAL A 87 15.16 -3.37 -3.00
CA VAL A 87 14.16 -4.25 -2.35
C VAL A 87 14.44 -4.41 -0.86
N SER A 88 15.71 -4.60 -0.47
CA SER A 88 16.08 -4.76 0.95
C SER A 88 15.80 -3.49 1.75
N LEU A 89 16.16 -2.32 1.20
CA LEU A 89 15.89 -1.04 1.86
C LEU A 89 14.40 -0.72 1.91
N TYR A 90 13.61 -1.09 0.89
CA TYR A 90 12.15 -0.92 0.95
C TYR A 90 11.53 -1.76 2.07
N LYS A 91 11.90 -3.04 2.16
CA LYS A 91 11.43 -3.92 3.24
C LYS A 91 11.84 -3.38 4.62
N TYR A 92 13.08 -2.92 4.75
CA TYR A 92 13.57 -2.31 5.98
C TYR A 92 12.77 -1.05 6.32
N ALA A 93 12.61 -0.13 5.38
CA ALA A 93 11.85 1.11 5.57
C ALA A 93 10.42 0.83 6.04
N MET A 94 9.75 -0.15 5.42
CA MET A 94 8.39 -0.55 5.81
C MET A 94 8.36 -1.17 7.22
N SER A 95 9.33 -2.01 7.57
CA SER A 95 9.40 -2.65 8.89
C SER A 95 9.65 -1.64 10.01
N GLN A 96 10.49 -0.64 9.77
CA GLN A 96 10.85 0.41 10.72
C GLN A 96 9.93 1.63 10.67
N ARG A 97 8.97 1.67 9.72
CA ARG A 97 8.16 2.87 9.40
C ARG A 97 9.04 4.09 9.09
N ASP A 98 10.19 3.86 8.45
CA ASP A 98 11.15 4.88 8.08
C ASP A 98 10.97 5.31 6.64
N THR A 99 10.42 6.49 6.44
CA THR A 99 10.11 7.01 5.10
C THR A 99 11.23 7.87 4.50
N ARG A 100 12.36 8.04 5.20
CA ARG A 100 13.43 8.97 4.79
C ARG A 100 14.08 8.65 3.45
N TYR A 101 14.15 7.37 3.09
CA TYR A 101 14.88 6.85 1.93
C TYR A 101 13.99 6.43 0.76
N LEU A 102 12.66 6.62 0.83
CA LEU A 102 11.74 6.14 -0.19
C LEU A 102 12.08 6.68 -1.58
N ASN A 103 12.51 7.94 -1.70
CA ASN A 103 12.91 8.54 -2.98
C ASN A 103 14.17 7.88 -3.57
N ASP A 104 15.17 7.55 -2.73
CA ASP A 104 16.36 6.84 -3.17
C ASP A 104 16.01 5.42 -3.62
N ILE A 105 15.20 4.71 -2.84
CA ILE A 105 14.69 3.38 -3.16
C ILE A 105 13.95 3.40 -4.50
N ALA A 106 13.07 4.37 -4.72
CA ALA A 106 12.32 4.53 -5.97
C ALA A 106 13.27 4.70 -7.16
N ARG A 107 14.31 5.50 -7.02
CA ARG A 107 15.33 5.71 -8.05
C ARG A 107 16.05 4.41 -8.41
N LEU A 108 16.49 3.62 -7.42
CA LEU A 108 17.14 2.33 -7.64
C LEU A 108 16.21 1.35 -8.33
N LEU A 109 14.99 1.17 -7.82
CA LEU A 109 14.02 0.21 -8.36
C LEU A 109 13.50 0.61 -9.75
N LYS A 110 13.41 1.90 -10.07
CA LYS A 110 13.08 2.35 -11.45
C LYS A 110 14.16 1.95 -12.46
N ARG A 111 15.44 1.95 -12.09
CA ARG A 111 16.51 1.45 -12.96
C ARG A 111 16.30 -0.03 -13.29
N VAL A 112 15.91 -0.84 -12.30
CA VAL A 112 15.58 -2.26 -12.51
C VAL A 112 14.36 -2.41 -13.43
N ALA A 113 13.30 -1.66 -13.19
CA ALA A 113 12.06 -1.73 -13.97
C ALA A 113 12.23 -1.32 -15.44
N ASN A 114 13.22 -0.48 -15.75
CA ASN A 114 13.55 -0.08 -17.12
C ASN A 114 14.11 -1.23 -17.98
N VAL A 115 14.68 -2.27 -17.34
CA VAL A 115 15.24 -3.44 -18.03
C VAL A 115 14.46 -4.73 -17.76
N SER A 116 13.52 -4.70 -16.81
CA SER A 116 12.70 -5.84 -16.36
C SER A 116 11.21 -5.48 -16.43
N ASP A 117 10.70 -5.29 -17.61
CA ASP A 117 9.34 -4.77 -17.87
C ASP A 117 8.20 -5.73 -17.51
N LYS A 118 8.50 -7.03 -17.32
CA LYS A 118 7.53 -8.10 -17.00
C LYS A 118 7.61 -8.58 -15.54
N ASP A 119 8.32 -7.87 -14.68
CA ASP A 119 8.41 -8.21 -13.27
C ASP A 119 7.18 -7.67 -12.52
N TYR A 120 6.21 -8.54 -12.29
CA TYR A 120 4.97 -8.20 -11.61
C TYR A 120 5.20 -7.67 -10.19
N ASP A 121 6.02 -8.37 -9.40
CA ASP A 121 6.23 -8.04 -7.98
C ASP A 121 6.96 -6.70 -7.83
N LEU A 122 7.96 -6.45 -8.66
CA LEU A 122 8.62 -5.15 -8.73
C LEU A 122 7.66 -4.05 -9.17
N THR A 123 6.78 -4.34 -10.13
CA THR A 123 5.79 -3.37 -10.64
C THR A 123 4.80 -2.98 -9.54
N VAL A 124 4.29 -3.95 -8.76
CA VAL A 124 3.44 -3.69 -7.60
C VAL A 124 4.20 -2.90 -6.53
N MET A 125 5.44 -3.31 -6.24
CA MET A 125 6.29 -2.63 -5.25
C MET A 125 6.51 -1.16 -5.60
N LEU A 126 6.74 -0.83 -6.88
CA LEU A 126 6.85 0.55 -7.33
C LEU A 126 5.54 1.32 -7.18
N GLY A 127 4.40 0.68 -7.44
CA GLY A 127 3.09 1.28 -7.18
C GLY A 127 2.92 1.67 -5.70
N ASN A 128 3.20 0.73 -4.80
CA ASN A 128 3.15 0.96 -3.36
C ASN A 128 4.12 2.06 -2.93
N LEU A 129 5.35 2.00 -3.41
CA LEU A 129 6.40 2.96 -3.07
C LEU A 129 6.04 4.40 -3.48
N PHE A 130 5.53 4.60 -4.71
CA PHE A 130 5.08 5.93 -5.14
C PHE A 130 3.83 6.40 -4.41
N PHE A 131 2.95 5.48 -4.00
CA PHE A 131 1.83 5.79 -3.14
C PHE A 131 2.29 6.27 -1.75
N ASP A 132 3.25 5.58 -1.14
CA ASP A 132 3.83 5.94 0.16
C ASP A 132 4.56 7.29 0.10
N ILE A 133 5.32 7.56 -0.99
CA ILE A 133 5.98 8.85 -1.21
C ILE A 133 4.94 9.96 -1.37
N ALA A 134 3.86 9.72 -2.14
CA ALA A 134 2.79 10.68 -2.34
C ALA A 134 2.14 11.10 -1.02
N GLN A 135 1.92 10.15 -0.13
CA GLN A 135 1.36 10.41 1.21
C GLN A 135 2.35 11.17 2.11
N LYS A 136 3.63 10.75 2.08
CA LYS A 136 4.67 11.36 2.90
C LYS A 136 4.94 12.81 2.51
N ASP A 137 5.08 13.07 1.20
CA ASP A 137 5.48 14.38 0.68
C ASP A 137 4.25 15.28 0.40
N GLU A 138 3.03 14.78 0.67
CA GLU A 138 1.76 15.44 0.39
C GLU A 138 1.68 15.94 -1.08
N ASP A 139 2.31 15.19 -2.01
CA ASP A 139 2.32 15.51 -3.45
C ASP A 139 1.31 14.67 -4.23
N PRO A 140 0.14 15.25 -4.59
CA PRO A 140 -0.89 14.53 -5.33
C PRO A 140 -0.45 14.03 -6.71
N LYS A 141 0.61 14.59 -7.28
CA LYS A 141 1.13 14.16 -8.60
C LYS A 141 1.75 12.76 -8.52
N LEU A 142 2.30 12.38 -7.38
CA LEU A 142 2.90 11.07 -7.19
C LEU A 142 1.85 9.95 -7.12
N PHE A 143 0.59 10.26 -6.75
CA PHE A 143 -0.51 9.30 -6.92
C PHE A 143 -0.77 8.96 -8.39
N LEU A 144 -0.48 9.87 -9.33
CA LEU A 144 -0.56 9.56 -10.75
C LEU A 144 0.54 8.56 -11.16
N GLU A 145 1.74 8.68 -10.62
CA GLU A 145 2.82 7.73 -10.89
C GLU A 145 2.50 6.36 -10.27
N ALA A 146 2.06 6.30 -9.03
CA ALA A 146 1.57 5.07 -8.40
C ALA A 146 0.48 4.38 -9.24
N ARG A 147 -0.47 5.17 -9.76
CA ARG A 147 -1.54 4.70 -10.64
C ARG A 147 -1.02 4.02 -11.90
N GLN A 148 -0.02 4.60 -12.55
CA GLN A 148 0.58 4.02 -13.76
C GLN A 148 1.21 2.66 -13.48
N TRP A 149 1.89 2.51 -12.34
CA TRP A 149 2.47 1.25 -11.92
C TRP A 149 1.40 0.20 -11.60
N TYR A 150 0.34 0.55 -10.88
CA TYR A 150 -0.78 -0.37 -10.63
C TYR A 150 -1.52 -0.78 -11.90
N GLN A 151 -1.72 0.14 -12.85
CA GLN A 151 -2.29 -0.19 -14.15
C GLN A 151 -1.40 -1.16 -14.94
N LYS A 152 -0.08 -0.97 -14.91
CA LYS A 152 0.88 -1.89 -15.51
C LYS A 152 0.83 -3.27 -14.84
N ALA A 153 0.73 -3.33 -13.52
CA ALA A 153 0.57 -4.59 -12.78
C ALA A 153 -0.73 -5.31 -13.14
N LEU A 154 -1.86 -4.59 -13.22
CA LEU A 154 -3.15 -5.14 -13.61
C LEU A 154 -3.21 -5.56 -15.08
N ALA A 155 -2.37 -5.02 -15.95
CA ALA A 155 -2.21 -5.52 -17.32
C ALA A 155 -1.55 -6.91 -17.34
N MET A 156 -0.72 -7.24 -16.34
CA MET A 156 -0.10 -8.57 -16.18
C MET A 156 -1.02 -9.54 -15.43
N LYS A 157 -1.70 -9.08 -14.37
CA LYS A 157 -2.63 -9.86 -13.55
C LYS A 157 -3.96 -9.10 -13.35
N PRO A 158 -4.91 -9.22 -14.28
CA PRO A 158 -6.15 -8.44 -14.25
C PRO A 158 -7.03 -8.69 -13.03
N ASP A 159 -6.92 -9.86 -12.40
CA ASP A 159 -7.78 -10.29 -11.29
C ASP A 159 -7.16 -10.05 -9.91
N ASP A 160 -6.03 -9.31 -9.83
CA ASP A 160 -5.47 -8.97 -8.53
C ASP A 160 -6.32 -7.92 -7.81
N VAL A 161 -7.03 -8.41 -6.81
CA VAL A 161 -8.00 -7.64 -6.01
C VAL A 161 -7.30 -6.55 -5.20
N ASN A 162 -6.11 -6.84 -4.64
CA ASN A 162 -5.36 -5.90 -3.83
C ASN A 162 -4.88 -4.72 -4.68
N VAL A 163 -4.18 -5.03 -5.78
CA VAL A 163 -3.65 -4.00 -6.70
C VAL A 163 -4.79 -3.15 -7.28
N ARG A 164 -5.94 -3.74 -7.59
CA ARG A 164 -7.10 -2.99 -8.07
C ARG A 164 -7.69 -2.08 -6.99
N THR A 165 -7.69 -2.51 -5.75
CA THR A 165 -8.11 -1.69 -4.61
C THR A 165 -7.17 -0.50 -4.43
N ASP A 166 -5.86 -0.73 -4.50
CA ASP A 166 -4.84 0.32 -4.39
C ASP A 166 -4.90 1.30 -5.58
N LEU A 167 -5.20 0.80 -6.79
CA LEU A 167 -5.52 1.65 -7.93
C LEU A 167 -6.69 2.59 -7.62
N GLY A 168 -7.76 2.08 -7.00
CA GLY A 168 -8.89 2.89 -6.54
C GLY A 168 -8.47 3.99 -5.56
N LEU A 169 -7.60 3.68 -4.61
CA LEU A 169 -7.06 4.67 -3.67
C LEU A 169 -6.32 5.81 -4.38
N THR A 170 -5.57 5.53 -5.46
CA THR A 170 -4.89 6.60 -6.21
C THR A 170 -5.84 7.60 -6.87
N TYR A 171 -7.06 7.18 -7.20
CA TYR A 171 -8.10 8.09 -7.70
C TYR A 171 -8.74 8.87 -6.56
N PHE A 172 -8.95 8.23 -5.42
CA PHE A 172 -9.54 8.86 -4.25
C PHE A 172 -8.65 9.98 -3.68
N PHE A 173 -7.33 9.75 -3.60
CA PHE A 173 -6.35 10.71 -3.11
C PHE A 173 -5.81 11.69 -4.16
N ALA A 174 -6.28 11.61 -5.40
CA ALA A 174 -5.93 12.59 -6.43
C ALA A 174 -6.39 14.01 -6.04
N ASN A 175 -5.76 15.01 -6.66
CA ASN A 175 -6.20 16.39 -6.49
C ASN A 175 -6.50 17.02 -7.86
N PRO A 176 -7.78 17.29 -8.19
CA PRO A 176 -8.97 16.99 -7.39
C PRO A 176 -9.24 15.48 -7.31
N PRO A 177 -9.93 15.00 -6.25
CA PRO A 177 -10.31 13.59 -6.12
C PRO A 177 -11.24 13.14 -7.24
N ASP A 178 -10.96 11.95 -7.83
CA ASP A 178 -11.84 11.31 -8.82
C ASP A 178 -12.57 10.12 -8.15
N VAL A 179 -13.48 10.45 -7.25
CA VAL A 179 -14.12 9.46 -6.38
C VAL A 179 -15.00 8.48 -7.15
N GLU A 180 -15.61 8.90 -8.26
CA GLU A 180 -16.41 8.00 -9.09
C GLU A 180 -15.53 6.93 -9.78
N LYS A 181 -14.30 7.28 -10.20
CA LYS A 181 -13.36 6.27 -10.69
C LYS A 181 -12.87 5.36 -9.57
N ALA A 182 -12.61 5.89 -8.37
CA ALA A 182 -12.27 5.06 -7.22
C ALA A 182 -13.37 4.02 -6.95
N ILE A 183 -14.62 4.44 -6.87
CA ILE A 183 -15.80 3.56 -6.70
C ILE A 183 -15.87 2.52 -7.82
N ALA A 184 -15.61 2.90 -9.07
CA ALA A 184 -15.62 1.97 -10.20
C ALA A 184 -14.56 0.87 -10.05
N GLU A 185 -13.33 1.21 -9.63
CA GLU A 185 -12.27 0.21 -9.40
C GLU A 185 -12.58 -0.69 -8.19
N TYR A 186 -13.14 -0.14 -7.10
CA TYR A 186 -13.57 -0.95 -5.96
C TYR A 186 -14.69 -1.94 -6.34
N ARG A 187 -15.66 -1.53 -7.16
CA ARG A 187 -16.71 -2.44 -7.66
C ARG A 187 -16.14 -3.55 -8.54
N LYS A 188 -15.15 -3.25 -9.39
CA LYS A 188 -14.44 -4.28 -10.18
C LYS A 188 -13.67 -5.26 -9.28
N SER A 189 -13.03 -4.75 -8.23
CA SER A 189 -12.34 -5.57 -7.24
C SER A 189 -13.33 -6.53 -6.54
N LEU A 190 -14.47 -6.03 -6.08
CA LEU A 190 -15.52 -6.83 -5.46
C LEU A 190 -16.23 -7.78 -6.42
N ALA A 191 -16.20 -7.53 -7.73
CA ALA A 191 -16.70 -8.49 -8.71
C ALA A 191 -15.83 -9.75 -8.79
N VAL A 192 -14.51 -9.62 -8.52
CA VAL A 192 -13.57 -10.76 -8.42
C VAL A 192 -13.67 -11.43 -7.05
N ASN A 193 -13.61 -10.65 -5.98
CA ASN A 193 -13.74 -11.15 -4.60
C ASN A 193 -14.77 -10.32 -3.81
N PRO A 194 -16.04 -10.77 -3.75
CA PRO A 194 -17.10 -10.05 -3.05
C PRO A 194 -16.88 -9.90 -1.54
N LYS A 195 -15.98 -10.71 -0.95
CA LYS A 195 -15.69 -10.72 0.49
C LYS A 195 -14.39 -9.98 0.85
N HIS A 196 -13.81 -9.24 -0.08
CA HIS A 196 -12.56 -8.52 0.18
C HIS A 196 -12.80 -7.33 1.11
N GLU A 197 -12.49 -7.51 2.38
CA GLU A 197 -12.80 -6.58 3.46
C GLU A 197 -12.25 -5.18 3.20
N LEU A 198 -10.98 -5.07 2.74
CA LEU A 198 -10.35 -3.79 2.47
C LEU A 198 -11.06 -3.01 1.36
N THR A 199 -11.46 -3.71 0.28
CA THR A 199 -12.22 -3.07 -0.79
C THR A 199 -13.59 -2.60 -0.32
N LEU A 200 -14.28 -3.39 0.53
CA LEU A 200 -15.55 -2.97 1.14
C LEU A 200 -15.37 -1.72 1.99
N GLN A 201 -14.33 -1.67 2.84
CA GLN A 201 -14.03 -0.48 3.67
C GLN A 201 -13.81 0.76 2.80
N ASN A 202 -12.96 0.67 1.79
CA ASN A 202 -12.64 1.79 0.91
C ASN A 202 -13.86 2.24 0.08
N LEU A 203 -14.68 1.29 -0.38
CA LEU A 203 -15.92 1.60 -1.08
C LEU A 203 -16.92 2.33 -0.17
N ILE A 204 -17.09 1.88 1.08
CA ILE A 204 -17.97 2.54 2.06
C ILE A 204 -17.54 3.99 2.26
N GLN A 205 -16.25 4.24 2.48
CA GLN A 205 -15.73 5.59 2.68
C GLN A 205 -15.96 6.47 1.43
N ALA A 206 -15.68 5.93 0.24
CA ALA A 206 -15.93 6.66 -1.01
C ALA A 206 -17.41 6.98 -1.22
N LEU A 207 -18.32 6.06 -0.88
CA LEU A 207 -19.76 6.27 -0.96
C LEU A 207 -20.25 7.33 0.05
N ILE A 208 -19.71 7.34 1.28
CA ILE A 208 -20.00 8.39 2.28
C ILE A 208 -19.55 9.74 1.75
N PHE A 209 -18.34 9.81 1.16
CA PHE A 209 -17.79 11.04 0.61
C PHE A 209 -18.68 11.66 -0.47
N VAL A 210 -19.23 10.84 -1.39
CA VAL A 210 -20.14 11.30 -2.45
C VAL A 210 -21.62 11.29 -2.02
N LYS A 211 -21.90 11.13 -0.72
CA LYS A 211 -23.23 11.16 -0.10
C LYS A 211 -24.21 10.08 -0.61
N LYS A 212 -23.70 8.95 -1.09
CA LYS A 212 -24.51 7.78 -1.46
C LYS A 212 -24.78 6.91 -0.21
N PHE A 213 -25.51 7.49 0.76
CA PHE A 213 -25.65 6.95 2.12
C PHE A 213 -26.35 5.59 2.20
N ASP A 214 -27.35 5.36 1.36
CA ASP A 214 -28.09 4.09 1.37
C ASP A 214 -27.20 2.94 0.86
N GLU A 215 -26.39 3.20 -0.19
CA GLU A 215 -25.44 2.21 -0.67
C GLU A 215 -24.33 1.99 0.37
N ALA A 216 -23.83 3.05 1.02
CA ALA A 216 -22.83 2.93 2.08
C ALA A 216 -23.34 2.04 3.23
N GLN A 217 -24.61 2.24 3.66
CA GLN A 217 -25.24 1.42 4.69
C GLN A 217 -25.28 -0.06 4.28
N LYS A 218 -25.70 -0.36 3.05
CA LYS A 218 -25.72 -1.71 2.52
C LYS A 218 -24.33 -2.38 2.53
N ARG A 219 -23.28 -1.62 2.14
CA ARG A 219 -21.89 -2.14 2.16
C ARG A 219 -21.37 -2.36 3.59
N ILE A 220 -21.78 -1.55 4.56
CA ILE A 220 -21.48 -1.79 5.98
C ILE A 220 -22.07 -3.14 6.44
N GLU A 221 -23.31 -3.43 6.05
CA GLU A 221 -23.96 -4.69 6.40
C GLU A 221 -23.27 -5.89 5.72
N GLU A 222 -22.84 -5.73 4.48
CA GLU A 222 -22.03 -6.74 3.78
C GLU A 222 -20.70 -6.97 4.50
N LEU A 223 -19.95 -5.90 4.86
CA LEU A 223 -18.70 -6.02 5.62
C LEU A 223 -18.92 -6.72 6.96
N ARG A 224 -19.99 -6.38 7.68
CA ARG A 224 -20.36 -7.05 8.94
C ARG A 224 -20.69 -8.52 8.74
N SER A 225 -21.33 -8.88 7.65
CA SER A 225 -21.65 -10.29 7.32
C SER A 225 -20.39 -11.09 6.98
N VAL A 226 -19.37 -10.46 6.37
CA VAL A 226 -18.08 -11.06 6.04
C VAL A 226 -17.24 -11.23 7.30
N ASN A 227 -17.16 -10.18 8.13
CA ASN A 227 -16.38 -10.17 9.36
C ASN A 227 -17.04 -9.22 10.38
N SER A 228 -17.83 -9.78 11.30
CA SER A 228 -18.53 -9.01 12.33
C SER A 228 -17.59 -8.33 13.34
N SER A 229 -16.34 -8.77 13.44
CA SER A 229 -15.29 -8.21 14.31
C SER A 229 -14.31 -7.29 13.55
N ASN A 230 -14.62 -6.90 12.31
CA ASN A 230 -13.78 -6.00 11.55
C ASN A 230 -13.60 -4.66 12.29
N ALA A 231 -12.34 -4.31 12.55
CA ALA A 231 -11.98 -3.15 13.38
C ALA A 231 -12.41 -1.79 12.79
N ALA A 232 -12.70 -1.72 11.48
CA ALA A 232 -13.15 -0.48 10.83
C ALA A 232 -14.65 -0.22 10.99
N LEU A 233 -15.47 -1.25 11.28
CA LEU A 233 -16.92 -1.12 11.32
C LEU A 233 -17.42 0.01 12.24
N PRO A 234 -16.97 0.14 13.51
CA PRO A 234 -17.48 1.18 14.41
C PRO A 234 -17.22 2.59 13.88
N GLU A 235 -16.06 2.82 13.27
CA GLU A 235 -15.72 4.15 12.74
C GLU A 235 -16.49 4.44 11.44
N LEU A 236 -16.67 3.46 10.56
CA LEU A 236 -17.46 3.61 9.33
C LEU A 236 -18.94 3.93 9.64
N GLU A 237 -19.52 3.27 10.62
CA GLU A 237 -20.89 3.53 11.09
C GLU A 237 -21.03 4.94 11.67
N LYS A 238 -20.06 5.36 12.47
CA LYS A 238 -20.00 6.70 13.04
C LYS A 238 -19.88 7.77 11.94
N GLN A 239 -18.99 7.57 10.96
CA GLN A 239 -18.82 8.47 9.82
C GLN A 239 -20.12 8.60 9.01
N LEU A 240 -20.79 7.49 8.71
CA LEU A 240 -22.06 7.51 8.01
C LEU A 240 -23.14 8.26 8.80
N ALA A 241 -23.25 8.02 10.11
CA ALA A 241 -24.22 8.70 10.97
C ALA A 241 -23.96 10.20 11.07
N GLN A 242 -22.70 10.63 11.08
CA GLN A 242 -22.31 12.04 11.08
C GLN A 242 -22.59 12.73 9.74
N ALA A 243 -22.32 12.03 8.62
CA ALA A 243 -22.52 12.58 7.28
C ALA A 243 -24.00 12.74 6.89
N LYS A 244 -24.92 12.01 7.55
CA LYS A 244 -26.37 12.12 7.35
C LYS A 244 -27.00 13.32 8.08
N LYS A 245 -26.28 13.95 9.01
CA LYS A 245 -26.73 15.17 9.75
C LYS A 245 -26.43 16.44 8.96
#